data_35b5ff38cad0dd3740ecf9e22c1c40df
#
_entry.id   35b5ff38cad0dd3740ecf9e22c1c40df
#
_cell.length_a   1.000
_cell.length_b   1.000
_cell.length_c   1.000
_cell.angle_alpha   90.00
_cell.angle_beta   90.00
_cell.angle_gamma   90.00
#
_symmetry.space_group_name_H-M   'P 1'
#
loop_
_entity.id
_entity.type
_entity.pdbx_description
1 polymer ?
#
loop_
_entity_poly.entity_id
_entity_poly.type
_entity_poly.pdbx_seq_one_letter_code
_entity_poly.pdbx_strand_id
1 'polypeptide(L)'
;MTEQDKPTKISFVYANPTDPDAFESAYPEQLALARNLPGLTRLQAAKVWPKEDGSPTPAYRLLDLYFADYAAGSAAAAEAGALVAATLKHATGGVVIAFAEVLEDA
;
A
#
# COMPACT_ATOMS: atom_id res chain seq x y z
N MET A 1 25.19 -10.75 6.49
CA MET A 1 23.95 -10.33 5.81
C MET A 1 23.95 -8.83 5.63
N THR A 2 23.76 -8.35 4.41
CA THR A 2 23.68 -6.94 4.13
C THR A 2 22.27 -6.41 4.37
N GLU A 3 22.10 -5.10 4.45
CA GLU A 3 20.77 -4.49 4.58
C GLU A 3 19.85 -4.86 3.41
N GLN A 4 20.42 -5.07 2.21
CA GLN A 4 19.66 -5.42 1.02
C GLN A 4 19.06 -6.83 1.09
N ASP A 5 19.53 -7.68 2.01
CA ASP A 5 18.99 -9.03 2.22
C ASP A 5 17.80 -9.04 3.20
N LYS A 6 17.46 -7.89 3.76
CA LYS A 6 16.37 -7.78 4.74
C LYS A 6 15.01 -7.82 4.06
N PRO A 7 14.01 -8.41 4.71
CA PRO A 7 12.64 -8.31 4.23
C PRO A 7 12.23 -6.85 4.01
N THR A 8 11.50 -6.62 2.95
CA THR A 8 11.16 -5.27 2.49
C THR A 8 9.66 -5.18 2.29
N LYS A 9 9.10 -3.99 2.50
CA LYS A 9 7.70 -3.74 2.17
C LYS A 9 7.52 -2.39 1.50
N ILE A 10 6.45 -2.30 0.70
CA ILE A 10 5.98 -1.04 0.15
C ILE A 10 4.65 -0.75 0.86
N SER A 11 4.57 0.38 1.54
CA SER A 11 3.40 0.77 2.32
C SER A 11 2.70 1.93 1.65
N PHE A 12 1.37 1.79 1.47
CA PHE A 12 0.50 2.85 0.96
C PHE A 12 -0.36 3.32 2.12
N VAL A 13 -0.30 4.61 2.44
CA VAL A 13 -1.15 5.24 3.46
C VAL A 13 -2.08 6.20 2.74
N TYR A 14 -3.35 5.82 2.64
CA TYR A 14 -4.36 6.63 1.96
C TYR A 14 -5.00 7.59 2.95
N ALA A 15 -4.97 8.89 2.64
CA ALA A 15 -5.72 9.88 3.40
C ALA A 15 -7.22 9.73 3.09
N ASN A 16 -8.06 10.34 3.91
CA ASN A 16 -9.51 10.29 3.72
C ASN A 16 -9.88 10.84 2.34
N PRO A 17 -10.51 10.04 1.46
CA PRO A 17 -10.85 10.49 0.11
C PRO A 17 -11.98 11.51 0.14
N THR A 18 -11.99 12.41 -0.83
CA THR A 18 -13.08 13.38 -0.99
C THR A 18 -14.35 12.72 -1.53
N ASP A 19 -14.20 11.55 -2.18
CA ASP A 19 -15.30 10.74 -2.69
C ASP A 19 -15.11 9.29 -2.25
N PRO A 20 -15.54 8.93 -1.02
CA PRO A 20 -15.36 7.58 -0.50
C PRO A 20 -16.01 6.49 -1.35
N ASP A 21 -17.17 6.75 -1.92
CA ASP A 21 -17.88 5.74 -2.73
C ASP A 21 -17.10 5.41 -4.00
N ALA A 22 -16.53 6.41 -4.66
CA ALA A 22 -15.69 6.20 -5.83
C ALA A 22 -14.41 5.45 -5.47
N PHE A 23 -13.81 5.77 -4.33
CA PHE A 23 -12.62 5.06 -3.82
C PHE A 23 -12.94 3.58 -3.61
N GLU A 24 -14.03 3.27 -2.91
CA GLU A 24 -14.41 1.88 -2.60
C GLU A 24 -14.75 1.09 -3.87
N SER A 25 -15.36 1.72 -4.85
CA SER A 25 -15.67 1.07 -6.13
C SER A 25 -14.42 0.73 -6.92
N ALA A 26 -13.36 1.53 -6.84
CA ALA A 26 -12.11 1.33 -7.57
C ALA A 26 -11.11 0.45 -6.84
N TYR A 27 -11.22 0.33 -5.52
CA TYR A 27 -10.21 -0.32 -4.70
C TYR A 27 -9.96 -1.80 -5.03
N PRO A 28 -10.99 -2.63 -5.34
CA PRO A 28 -10.75 -4.02 -5.74
C PRO A 28 -9.81 -4.16 -6.93
N GLU A 29 -9.87 -3.26 -7.91
CA GLU A 29 -8.94 -3.27 -9.04
C GLU A 29 -7.51 -2.95 -8.59
N GLN A 30 -7.36 -1.99 -7.68
CA GLN A 30 -6.05 -1.67 -7.12
C GLN A 30 -5.45 -2.88 -6.41
N LEU A 31 -6.23 -3.60 -5.62
CA LEU A 31 -5.78 -4.81 -4.94
C LEU A 31 -5.40 -5.91 -5.93
N ALA A 32 -6.16 -6.06 -7.01
CA ALA A 32 -5.85 -7.04 -8.06
C ALA A 32 -4.50 -6.71 -8.73
N LEU A 33 -4.26 -5.44 -9.04
CA LEU A 33 -2.97 -5.00 -9.61
C LEU A 33 -1.82 -5.26 -8.63
N ALA A 34 -2.05 -5.00 -7.34
CA ALA A 34 -1.03 -5.24 -6.32
C ALA A 34 -0.71 -6.72 -6.18
N ARG A 35 -1.71 -7.61 -6.21
CA ARG A 35 -1.51 -9.06 -6.11
C ARG A 35 -0.69 -9.62 -7.26
N ASN A 36 -0.68 -8.95 -8.40
CA ASN A 36 0.04 -9.41 -9.59
C ASN A 36 1.48 -8.90 -9.67
N LEU A 37 1.94 -8.15 -8.68
CA LEU A 37 3.33 -7.69 -8.68
C LEU A 37 4.29 -8.87 -8.53
N PRO A 38 5.39 -8.88 -9.31
CA PRO A 38 6.36 -9.97 -9.22
C PRO A 38 7.05 -9.99 -7.85
N GLY A 39 7.28 -11.17 -7.32
CA GLY A 39 8.00 -11.35 -6.06
C GLY A 39 7.21 -11.05 -4.79
N LEU A 40 5.94 -10.70 -4.91
CA LEU A 40 5.11 -10.44 -3.75
C LEU A 40 4.98 -11.71 -2.90
N THR A 41 5.33 -11.61 -1.61
CA THR A 41 5.22 -12.73 -0.67
C THR A 41 3.97 -12.64 0.19
N ARG A 42 3.47 -11.43 0.43
CA ARG A 42 2.31 -11.22 1.28
C ARG A 42 1.69 -9.85 0.96
N LEU A 43 0.39 -9.77 1.00
CA LEU A 43 -0.35 -8.53 0.88
C LEU A 43 -1.22 -8.39 2.12
N GLN A 44 -1.21 -7.21 2.72
CA GLN A 44 -2.08 -6.91 3.85
C GLN A 44 -2.79 -5.60 3.57
N ALA A 45 -4.12 -5.65 3.53
CA ALA A 45 -4.95 -4.47 3.35
C ALA A 45 -5.76 -4.24 4.62
N ALA A 46 -5.81 -3.00 5.08
CA ALA A 46 -6.53 -2.65 6.30
C ALA A 46 -7.33 -1.37 6.09
N LYS A 47 -8.47 -1.30 6.76
CA LYS A 47 -9.27 -0.08 6.82
C LYS A 47 -9.15 0.51 8.22
N VAL A 48 -8.88 1.80 8.29
CA VAL A 48 -8.72 2.48 9.58
C VAL A 48 -10.05 2.56 10.30
N TRP A 49 -10.06 2.16 11.58
CA TRP A 49 -11.26 2.25 12.39
C TRP A 49 -11.64 3.71 12.63
N PRO A 50 -12.95 4.05 12.59
CA PRO A 50 -13.38 5.40 12.95
C PRO A 50 -13.05 5.69 14.41
N LYS A 51 -12.82 6.97 14.71
CA LYS A 51 -12.66 7.40 16.10
C LYS A 51 -14.00 7.42 16.80
N GLU A 52 -14.00 7.10 18.10
CA GLU A 52 -15.22 7.03 18.90
C GLU A 52 -15.96 8.36 18.97
N ASP A 53 -15.21 9.47 18.94
CA ASP A 53 -15.79 10.83 19.01
C ASP A 53 -16.25 11.37 17.65
N GLY A 54 -16.10 10.58 16.58
CA GLY A 54 -16.50 10.98 15.23
C GLY A 54 -15.56 11.96 14.55
N SER A 55 -14.43 12.32 15.19
CA SER A 55 -13.45 13.22 14.57
C SER A 55 -12.74 12.53 13.41
N PRO A 56 -12.11 13.31 12.50
CA PRO A 56 -11.38 12.73 11.36
C PRO A 56 -10.26 11.82 11.80
N THR A 57 -10.10 10.69 11.08
CA THR A 57 -9.01 9.76 11.30
C THR A 57 -7.74 10.24 10.59
N PRO A 58 -6.54 9.83 11.05
CA PRO A 58 -5.27 10.23 10.41
C PRO A 58 -5.08 9.62 9.03
N ALA A 59 -5.79 8.53 8.72
CA ALA A 59 -5.73 7.85 7.44
C ALA A 59 -7.05 7.11 7.20
N TYR A 60 -7.26 6.67 5.95
CA TYR A 60 -8.47 5.94 5.55
C TYR A 60 -8.21 4.45 5.34
N ARG A 61 -7.16 4.11 4.59
CA ARG A 61 -6.75 2.73 4.29
C ARG A 61 -5.25 2.60 4.40
N LEU A 62 -4.82 1.38 4.72
CA LEU A 62 -3.41 1.02 4.75
C LEU A 62 -3.23 -0.21 3.87
N LEU A 63 -2.21 -0.19 3.02
CA LEU A 63 -1.89 -1.33 2.15
C LEU A 63 -0.40 -1.60 2.27
N ASP A 64 -0.05 -2.82 2.69
CA ASP A 64 1.34 -3.24 2.83
C ASP A 64 1.61 -4.41 1.89
N LEU A 65 2.64 -4.25 1.05
CA LEU A 65 3.08 -5.26 0.09
C LEU A 65 4.47 -5.74 0.50
N TYR A 66 4.60 -7.03 0.78
CA TYR A 66 5.82 -7.61 1.35
C TYR A 66 6.63 -8.36 0.30
N PHE A 67 7.95 -8.24 0.39
CA PHE A 67 8.92 -8.86 -0.52
C PHE A 67 10.05 -9.47 0.30
N ALA A 68 10.70 -10.50 -0.26
CA ALA A 68 11.75 -11.23 0.45
C ALA A 68 12.94 -10.33 0.83
N ASP A 69 13.29 -9.38 -0.05
CA ASP A 69 14.44 -8.50 0.15
C ASP A 69 14.28 -7.20 -0.64
N TYR A 70 15.28 -6.32 -0.53
CA TYR A 70 15.29 -5.05 -1.23
C TYR A 70 15.21 -5.22 -2.76
N ALA A 71 15.99 -6.17 -3.31
CA ALA A 71 16.04 -6.37 -4.76
C ALA A 71 14.68 -6.78 -5.31
N ALA A 72 13.97 -7.68 -4.63
CA ALA A 72 12.64 -8.12 -5.03
C ALA A 72 11.64 -6.96 -4.97
N GLY A 73 11.67 -6.16 -3.90
CA GLY A 73 10.81 -4.99 -3.77
C GLY A 73 11.09 -3.94 -4.83
N SER A 74 12.37 -3.69 -5.12
CA SER A 74 12.78 -2.73 -6.16
C SER A 74 12.32 -3.17 -7.55
N ALA A 75 12.46 -4.46 -7.86
CA ALA A 75 12.00 -5.02 -9.13
C ALA A 75 10.47 -4.89 -9.28
N ALA A 76 9.74 -5.17 -8.21
CA ALA A 76 8.27 -5.00 -8.20
C ALA A 76 7.88 -3.53 -8.39
N ALA A 77 8.58 -2.61 -7.74
CA ALA A 77 8.31 -1.17 -7.88
C ALA A 77 8.49 -0.71 -9.33
N ALA A 78 9.46 -1.25 -10.05
CA ALA A 78 9.68 -0.95 -11.46
C ALA A 78 8.51 -1.41 -12.34
N GLU A 79 7.76 -2.42 -11.91
CA GLU A 79 6.60 -2.96 -12.63
C GLU A 79 5.27 -2.41 -12.13
N ALA A 80 5.29 -1.47 -11.16
CA ALA A 80 4.09 -1.02 -10.46
C ALA A 80 3.39 0.18 -11.12
N GLY A 81 3.74 0.52 -12.37
CA GLY A 81 3.18 1.71 -13.04
C GLY A 81 1.66 1.73 -13.08
N ALA A 82 1.03 0.62 -13.43
CA ALA A 82 -0.44 0.54 -13.51
C ALA A 82 -1.09 0.69 -12.11
N LEU A 83 -0.48 0.06 -11.09
CA LEU A 83 -0.96 0.20 -9.72
C LEU A 83 -0.86 1.64 -9.23
N VAL A 84 0.27 2.29 -9.45
CA VAL A 84 0.48 3.68 -9.03
C VAL A 84 -0.51 4.60 -9.75
N ALA A 85 -0.70 4.42 -11.05
CA ALA A 85 -1.65 5.24 -11.81
C ALA A 85 -3.08 5.07 -11.29
N ALA A 86 -3.53 3.84 -11.04
CA ALA A 86 -4.85 3.58 -10.48
C ALA A 86 -4.99 4.19 -9.08
N THR A 87 -3.95 4.05 -8.25
CA THR A 87 -3.92 4.61 -6.90
C THR A 87 -4.09 6.13 -6.93
N LEU A 88 -3.29 6.83 -7.73
CA LEU A 88 -3.33 8.28 -7.82
C LEU A 88 -4.66 8.80 -8.35
N LYS A 89 -5.29 8.06 -9.26
CA LYS A 89 -6.57 8.45 -9.82
C LYS A 89 -7.69 8.48 -8.77
N HIS A 90 -7.67 7.56 -7.81
CA HIS A 90 -8.75 7.40 -6.84
C HIS A 90 -8.41 7.86 -5.42
N ALA A 91 -7.15 8.11 -5.13
CA ALA A 91 -6.71 8.62 -3.82
C ALA A 91 -6.89 10.14 -3.76
N THR A 92 -8.14 10.60 -3.83
CA THR A 92 -8.46 12.03 -3.93
C THR A 92 -8.07 12.85 -2.71
N GLY A 93 -7.91 12.19 -1.56
CA GLY A 93 -7.39 12.84 -0.34
C GLY A 93 -5.87 12.81 -0.24
N GLY A 94 -5.20 12.12 -1.17
CA GLY A 94 -3.76 11.93 -1.17
C GLY A 94 -3.36 10.54 -0.70
N VAL A 95 -2.12 10.18 -1.01
CA VAL A 95 -1.52 8.92 -0.61
C VAL A 95 -0.03 9.12 -0.35
N VAL A 96 0.47 8.48 0.70
CA VAL A 96 1.91 8.42 0.98
C VAL A 96 2.36 6.99 0.70
N ILE A 97 3.43 6.85 -0.10
CA ILE A 97 3.98 5.55 -0.45
C ILE A 97 5.40 5.50 0.11
N ALA A 98 5.68 4.51 0.94
CA ALA A 98 6.98 4.33 1.57
C ALA A 98 7.56 2.96 1.23
N PHE A 99 8.84 2.94 0.93
CA PHE A 99 9.61 1.73 0.68
C PHE A 99 10.45 1.47 1.93
N ALA A 100 10.18 0.41 2.67
CA ALA A 100 10.71 0.23 4.01
C ALA A 100 11.35 -1.13 4.22
N GLU A 101 12.36 -1.15 5.09
CA GLU A 101 12.95 -2.37 5.61
C GLU A 101 12.09 -2.87 6.77
N VAL A 102 11.78 -4.16 6.78
CA VAL A 102 11.09 -4.79 7.90
C VAL A 102 12.15 -5.17 8.93
N LEU A 103 12.17 -4.47 10.05
CA LEU A 103 13.16 -4.70 11.10
C LEU A 103 12.77 -5.87 12.00
N GLU A 104 11.47 -6.06 12.22
CA GLU A 104 10.97 -7.10 13.10
C GLU A 104 9.58 -7.50 12.63
N ASP A 105 9.35 -8.79 12.53
CA ASP A 105 8.07 -9.35 12.05
C ASP A 105 7.74 -10.56 12.93
N ALA A 106 7.36 -10.26 14.17
CA ALA A 106 7.06 -11.27 15.19
C ALA A 106 5.61 -11.73 15.17
#